data_d1788e15a6c774a2732c534f594df385
#
_entry.id   d1788e15a6c774a2732c534f594df385
#
_cell.length_a   1.000
_cell.length_b   1.000
_cell.length_c   1.000
_cell.angle_alpha   90.00
_cell.angle_beta   90.00
_cell.angle_gamma   90.00
#
_symmetry.space_group_name_H-M   'P 1'
#
loop_
_entity.id
_entity.type
_entity.pdbx_description
1 polymer ?
#
loop_
_entity_poly.entity_id
_entity_poly.type
_entity_poly.pdbx_seq_one_letter_code
_entity_poly.pdbx_strand_id
1 'polypeptide(L)'
;MPDYQILLHPESLAKLSAYRQKVVRREGLSLAGKRLQAQLANTAFDALSDEPFLECLLATKPPLIFAESSVYGDGRDWNQEELSILGDIGVAVSVVAFDDGKHMDPVIHRTPLPATLLFIPGALLRNGTGNTPADWAEVTRNGRLDPVAYQALYERRLLPLFLYANEQSAREQRKALITLPGLGCGQFAGPFAGQLGAALNAALKVLLEKHAHRLPHVQVIYYDPFREGQNERTDYGSLSYRVRPLTQGNENKPQLCEVSRYEEAGDDFSQCQLFSVVAWDHVSWPGNDSYGGSRCTDDGVKAAATDSMRGLTGIAGDYDPIRHLYNPPAPYRNWAELVQDQRLRLKVAGNLRVLGA
;
A
#
# COMPACT_ATOMS: atom_id res chain seq x y z
N MET A 1 -16.98 -5.82 -12.90
CA MET A 1 -17.16 -5.57 -11.44
C MET A 1 -15.80 -5.28 -10.84
N PRO A 2 -15.72 -4.49 -9.77
CA PRO A 2 -14.45 -4.30 -9.04
C PRO A 2 -13.83 -5.65 -8.65
N ASP A 3 -12.51 -5.72 -8.72
CA ASP A 3 -11.72 -6.93 -8.43
C ASP A 3 -10.52 -6.55 -7.57
N TYR A 4 -10.75 -6.47 -6.27
CA TYR A 4 -9.73 -6.15 -5.26
C TYR A 4 -10.04 -6.84 -3.94
N GLN A 5 -9.03 -6.95 -3.09
CA GLN A 5 -9.17 -7.42 -1.71
C GLN A 5 -8.64 -6.37 -0.75
N ILE A 6 -9.30 -6.20 0.38
CA ILE A 6 -8.85 -5.38 1.51
C ILE A 6 -8.15 -6.33 2.48
N LEU A 7 -6.91 -6.00 2.83
CA LEU A 7 -6.05 -6.84 3.64
C LEU A 7 -5.80 -6.19 5.00
N LEU A 8 -6.07 -6.92 6.08
CA LEU A 8 -5.83 -6.48 7.45
C LEU A 8 -5.08 -7.54 8.25
N HIS A 9 -4.24 -7.08 9.16
CA HIS A 9 -3.73 -7.91 10.25
C HIS A 9 -4.78 -8.07 11.36
N PRO A 10 -4.85 -9.19 12.10
CA PRO A 10 -5.76 -9.36 13.24
C PRO A 10 -5.66 -8.25 14.29
N GLU A 11 -4.45 -7.75 14.57
CA GLU A 11 -4.25 -6.62 15.50
C GLU A 11 -4.88 -5.32 14.98
N SER A 12 -4.80 -5.07 13.67
CA SER A 12 -5.45 -3.90 13.04
C SER A 12 -6.96 -4.00 13.11
N LEU A 13 -7.53 -5.21 12.93
CA LEU A 13 -8.95 -5.46 13.12
C LEU A 13 -9.36 -5.24 14.60
N ALA A 14 -8.57 -5.71 15.55
CA ALA A 14 -8.82 -5.48 16.97
C ALA A 14 -8.78 -3.98 17.33
N LYS A 15 -7.81 -3.22 16.76
CA LYS A 15 -7.73 -1.77 16.88
C LYS A 15 -8.98 -1.08 16.32
N LEU A 16 -9.42 -1.48 15.13
CA LEU A 16 -10.67 -1.01 14.51
C LEU A 16 -11.88 -1.27 15.41
N SER A 17 -12.03 -2.50 15.91
CA SER A 17 -13.13 -2.90 16.79
C SER A 17 -13.17 -2.09 18.07
N ALA A 18 -12.01 -1.86 18.70
CA ALA A 18 -11.90 -1.05 19.90
C ALA A 18 -12.31 0.42 19.63
N TYR A 19 -11.84 0.98 18.51
CA TYR A 19 -12.20 2.34 18.12
C TYR A 19 -13.69 2.47 17.79
N ARG A 20 -14.27 1.52 17.03
CA ARG A 20 -15.70 1.47 16.75
C ARG A 20 -16.53 1.48 18.03
N GLN A 21 -16.16 0.65 19.03
CA GLN A 21 -16.86 0.61 20.32
C GLN A 21 -16.85 1.94 21.07
N LYS A 22 -15.75 2.72 20.98
CA LYS A 22 -15.68 4.08 21.55
C LYS A 22 -16.64 5.04 20.82
N VAL A 23 -16.63 5.01 19.48
CA VAL A 23 -17.40 5.94 18.63
C VAL A 23 -18.90 5.65 18.66
N VAL A 24 -19.31 4.36 18.66
CA VAL A 24 -20.71 3.93 18.61
C VAL A 24 -21.46 4.23 19.92
N ARG A 25 -20.79 4.38 21.05
CA ARG A 25 -21.45 4.88 22.27
C ARG A 25 -21.93 6.31 22.00
N ARG A 26 -23.20 6.63 22.35
CA ARG A 26 -23.86 7.93 22.05
C ARG A 26 -23.04 9.17 22.39
N GLU A 27 -22.16 9.09 23.36
CA GLU A 27 -21.24 10.17 23.75
C GLU A 27 -19.93 10.19 22.91
N GLY A 28 -19.65 9.12 22.12
CA GLY A 28 -18.39 8.91 21.44
C GLY A 28 -18.29 9.46 20.02
N LEU A 29 -19.41 9.82 19.35
CA LEU A 29 -19.36 10.34 17.99
C LEU A 29 -18.52 11.63 17.89
N SER A 30 -18.55 12.46 18.92
CA SER A 30 -17.75 13.70 19.00
C SER A 30 -16.22 13.41 19.07
N LEU A 31 -15.82 12.18 19.37
CA LEU A 31 -14.41 11.75 19.35
C LEU A 31 -13.92 11.45 17.94
N ALA A 32 -14.83 11.14 17.02
CA ALA A 32 -14.46 10.88 15.62
C ALA A 32 -14.04 12.17 14.89
N GLY A 33 -13.15 12.05 13.93
CA GLY A 33 -12.81 13.13 13.01
C GLY A 33 -14.03 13.54 12.17
N LYS A 34 -14.08 14.79 11.74
CA LYS A 34 -15.25 15.34 11.04
C LYS A 34 -15.61 14.58 9.75
N ARG A 35 -14.62 14.01 9.08
CA ARG A 35 -14.88 13.19 7.88
C ARG A 35 -15.64 11.92 8.22
N LEU A 36 -15.25 11.20 9.28
CA LEU A 36 -15.95 10.01 9.73
C LEU A 36 -17.32 10.36 10.32
N GLN A 37 -17.43 11.44 11.09
CA GLN A 37 -18.73 11.95 11.57
C GLN A 37 -19.73 12.14 10.42
N ALA A 38 -19.28 12.73 9.30
CA ALA A 38 -20.11 12.93 8.12
C ALA A 38 -20.57 11.62 7.46
N GLN A 39 -19.72 10.57 7.44
CA GLN A 39 -20.10 9.26 6.92
C GLN A 39 -21.10 8.55 7.84
N LEU A 40 -20.97 8.72 9.14
CA LEU A 40 -21.80 8.08 10.15
C LEU A 40 -23.14 8.80 10.38
N ALA A 41 -23.28 10.08 10.00
CA ALA A 41 -24.47 10.89 10.27
C ALA A 41 -25.78 10.27 9.74
N ASN A 42 -25.71 9.45 8.70
CA ASN A 42 -26.87 8.81 8.06
C ASN A 42 -26.92 7.28 8.28
N THR A 43 -26.16 6.78 9.25
CA THR A 43 -26.04 5.34 9.51
C THR A 43 -26.75 4.97 10.82
N ALA A 44 -27.47 3.82 10.85
CA ALA A 44 -28.05 3.31 12.08
C ALA A 44 -26.93 2.82 13.03
N PHE A 45 -26.65 3.60 14.04
CA PHE A 45 -25.50 3.45 14.95
C PHE A 45 -25.46 2.18 15.76
N ASP A 46 -26.64 1.75 16.29
CA ASP A 46 -26.72 0.75 17.36
C ASP A 46 -26.40 -0.67 16.88
N ALA A 47 -26.29 -0.91 15.57
CA ALA A 47 -26.03 -2.21 14.97
C ALA A 47 -24.79 -2.27 14.06
N LEU A 48 -23.91 -1.25 14.12
CA LEU A 48 -22.77 -1.15 13.21
C LEU A 48 -21.66 -2.15 13.61
N SER A 49 -21.52 -3.24 12.85
CA SER A 49 -20.40 -4.19 12.99
C SER A 49 -19.11 -3.65 12.39
N ASP A 50 -18.00 -4.41 12.54
CA ASP A 50 -16.66 -3.96 12.12
C ASP A 50 -16.57 -3.70 10.61
N GLU A 51 -17.13 -4.56 9.75
CA GLU A 51 -17.06 -4.38 8.29
C GLU A 51 -17.76 -3.11 7.80
N PRO A 52 -19.03 -2.82 8.14
CA PRO A 52 -19.67 -1.56 7.79
C PRO A 52 -18.96 -0.33 8.39
N PHE A 53 -18.40 -0.44 9.59
CA PHE A 53 -17.62 0.65 10.18
C PHE A 53 -16.32 0.90 9.41
N LEU A 54 -15.61 -0.15 9.01
CA LEU A 54 -14.44 -0.08 8.15
C LEU A 54 -14.80 0.55 6.79
N GLU A 55 -15.96 0.19 6.22
CA GLU A 55 -16.44 0.81 4.97
C GLU A 55 -16.70 2.30 5.13
N CYS A 56 -17.29 2.73 6.26
CA CYS A 56 -17.43 4.17 6.58
C CYS A 56 -16.08 4.86 6.71
N LEU A 57 -15.11 4.21 7.35
CA LEU A 57 -13.76 4.75 7.51
C LEU A 57 -13.04 4.86 6.15
N LEU A 58 -13.12 3.85 5.30
CA LEU A 58 -12.60 3.90 3.93
C LEU A 58 -13.30 4.96 3.08
N ALA A 59 -14.59 5.20 3.28
CA ALA A 59 -15.35 6.23 2.59
C ALA A 59 -14.93 7.66 2.98
N THR A 60 -14.11 7.83 4.02
CA THR A 60 -13.49 9.13 4.35
C THR A 60 -12.36 9.50 3.40
N LYS A 61 -11.79 8.53 2.67
CA LYS A 61 -10.69 8.74 1.72
C LYS A 61 -11.23 9.36 0.43
N PRO A 62 -10.85 10.60 0.05
CA PRO A 62 -11.15 11.12 -1.28
C PRO A 62 -10.22 10.48 -2.33
N PRO A 63 -10.57 10.57 -3.62
CA PRO A 63 -9.71 10.08 -4.70
C PRO A 63 -8.32 10.72 -4.71
N LEU A 64 -8.23 12.03 -4.47
CA LEU A 64 -6.98 12.78 -4.50
C LEU A 64 -6.80 13.61 -3.24
N ILE A 65 -5.68 13.38 -2.55
CA ILE A 65 -5.06 14.32 -1.60
C ILE A 65 -3.60 14.45 -1.99
N PHE A 66 -3.21 15.60 -2.52
CA PHE A 66 -1.86 15.81 -3.03
C PHE A 66 -0.77 15.77 -1.94
N ALA A 67 -1.11 16.10 -0.70
CA ALA A 67 -0.15 16.16 0.40
C ALA A 67 -0.75 15.57 1.69
N GLU A 68 -0.79 14.23 1.79
CA GLU A 68 -1.29 13.51 2.96
C GLU A 68 -0.54 13.85 4.25
N SER A 69 0.73 14.28 4.13
CA SER A 69 1.50 14.81 5.26
C SER A 69 1.01 16.17 5.76
N SER A 70 0.03 16.78 5.09
CA SER A 70 -0.56 18.08 5.46
C SER A 70 -1.92 17.97 6.12
N VAL A 71 -2.45 16.74 6.33
CA VAL A 71 -3.69 16.55 7.11
C VAL A 71 -3.47 16.91 8.57
N TYR A 72 -4.51 17.42 9.22
CA TYR A 72 -4.37 17.91 10.60
C TYR A 72 -4.23 16.78 11.62
N GLY A 73 -5.07 15.73 11.53
CA GLY A 73 -5.03 14.61 12.47
C GLY A 73 -5.51 14.95 13.89
N ASP A 74 -6.15 16.10 14.08
CA ASP A 74 -6.63 16.61 15.37
C ASP A 74 -8.17 16.60 15.50
N GLY A 75 -8.84 15.92 14.57
CA GLY A 75 -10.29 15.81 14.50
C GLY A 75 -10.96 16.80 13.54
N ARG A 76 -10.26 17.83 13.06
CA ARG A 76 -10.81 18.75 12.02
C ARG A 76 -11.04 18.06 10.68
N ASP A 77 -10.29 17.00 10.42
CA ASP A 77 -10.43 16.08 9.29
C ASP A 77 -10.56 14.65 9.83
N TRP A 78 -9.46 13.96 10.05
CA TRP A 78 -9.35 12.71 10.80
C TRP A 78 -8.77 12.97 12.19
N ASN A 79 -8.91 12.03 13.12
CA ASN A 79 -8.12 12.00 14.34
C ASN A 79 -6.95 11.00 14.23
N GLN A 80 -6.07 10.96 15.24
CA GLN A 80 -4.89 10.08 15.24
C GLN A 80 -5.23 8.59 15.24
N GLU A 81 -6.31 8.16 15.94
CA GLU A 81 -6.72 6.75 15.93
C GLU A 81 -7.21 6.32 14.53
N GLU A 82 -7.96 7.19 13.85
CA GLU A 82 -8.42 6.95 12.47
C GLU A 82 -7.25 6.85 11.50
N LEU A 83 -6.31 7.79 11.56
CA LEU A 83 -5.12 7.76 10.71
C LEU A 83 -4.28 6.50 10.97
N SER A 84 -4.12 6.10 12.22
CA SER A 84 -3.40 4.89 12.58
C SER A 84 -4.07 3.61 12.06
N ILE A 85 -5.41 3.55 12.05
CA ILE A 85 -6.17 2.43 11.47
C ILE A 85 -6.06 2.45 9.95
N LEU A 86 -6.27 3.61 9.33
CA LEU A 86 -6.18 3.79 7.87
C LEU A 86 -4.78 3.44 7.33
N GLY A 87 -3.73 3.69 8.13
CA GLY A 87 -2.35 3.32 7.81
C GLY A 87 -2.07 1.81 7.81
N ASP A 88 -2.93 1.04 8.46
CA ASP A 88 -2.78 -0.42 8.55
C ASP A 88 -3.59 -1.18 7.48
N ILE A 89 -4.33 -0.47 6.61
CA ILE A 89 -5.18 -1.10 5.59
C ILE A 89 -4.37 -1.33 4.32
N GLY A 90 -4.24 -2.59 3.90
CA GLY A 90 -3.72 -2.97 2.61
C GLY A 90 -4.83 -3.19 1.58
N VAL A 91 -4.51 -3.00 0.30
CA VAL A 91 -5.39 -3.31 -0.83
C VAL A 91 -4.63 -4.09 -1.88
N ALA A 92 -5.13 -5.26 -2.26
CA ALA A 92 -4.59 -6.06 -3.36
C ALA A 92 -5.48 -5.92 -4.60
N VAL A 93 -4.87 -5.64 -5.75
CA VAL A 93 -5.57 -5.47 -7.03
C VAL A 93 -4.85 -6.24 -8.13
N SER A 94 -5.55 -7.15 -8.81
CA SER A 94 -5.04 -7.80 -10.01
C SER A 94 -5.02 -6.82 -11.17
N VAL A 95 -3.89 -6.71 -11.86
CA VAL A 95 -3.67 -5.68 -12.89
C VAL A 95 -2.97 -6.24 -14.13
N VAL A 96 -3.03 -5.45 -15.19
CA VAL A 96 -2.16 -5.54 -16.35
C VAL A 96 -1.25 -4.32 -16.34
N ALA A 97 0.07 -4.53 -16.29
CA ALA A 97 1.07 -3.48 -16.38
C ALA A 97 1.43 -3.20 -17.84
N PHE A 98 1.40 -1.94 -18.24
CA PHE A 98 1.71 -1.46 -19.58
C PHE A 98 3.15 -1.00 -19.74
N ASP A 99 3.77 -0.54 -18.63
CA ASP A 99 5.17 -0.12 -18.58
C ASP A 99 5.87 -0.62 -17.31
N ASP A 100 7.18 -0.44 -17.24
CA ASP A 100 8.05 -0.97 -16.21
C ASP A 100 7.96 -0.25 -14.83
N GLY A 101 7.11 0.76 -14.71
CA GLY A 101 6.87 1.47 -13.45
C GLY A 101 7.97 2.46 -13.06
N LYS A 102 8.76 2.97 -14.00
CA LYS A 102 9.67 4.08 -13.71
C LYS A 102 8.94 5.42 -13.57
N HIS A 103 9.47 6.28 -12.72
CA HIS A 103 8.97 7.64 -12.56
C HIS A 103 9.20 8.49 -13.81
N MET A 104 10.36 8.33 -14.44
CA MET A 104 10.76 9.04 -15.65
C MET A 104 11.19 8.03 -16.72
N ASP A 105 10.89 8.33 -17.97
CA ASP A 105 11.25 7.51 -19.13
C ASP A 105 10.92 6.01 -18.95
N PRO A 106 9.66 5.67 -18.63
CA PRO A 106 9.29 4.29 -18.46
C PRO A 106 9.40 3.52 -19.78
N VAL A 107 9.74 2.24 -19.69
CA VAL A 107 9.83 1.35 -20.82
C VAL A 107 8.51 0.61 -20.99
N ILE A 108 7.83 0.82 -22.11
CA ILE A 108 6.56 0.15 -22.43
C ILE A 108 6.80 -1.33 -22.70
N HIS A 109 6.01 -2.19 -22.08
CA HIS A 109 6.02 -3.62 -22.35
C HIS A 109 5.53 -3.93 -23.76
N ARG A 110 6.25 -4.78 -24.51
CA ARG A 110 5.82 -5.25 -25.82
C ARG A 110 4.48 -5.98 -25.75
N THR A 111 4.29 -6.76 -24.69
CA THR A 111 3.02 -7.41 -24.32
C THR A 111 2.74 -6.99 -22.88
N PRO A 112 1.55 -6.43 -22.61
CA PRO A 112 1.19 -6.05 -21.23
C PRO A 112 1.37 -7.20 -20.25
N LEU A 113 1.94 -6.90 -19.07
CA LEU A 113 2.39 -7.88 -18.09
C LEU A 113 1.32 -8.08 -16.99
N PRO A 114 0.83 -9.30 -16.76
CA PRO A 114 -0.03 -9.56 -15.61
C PRO A 114 0.75 -9.44 -14.30
N ALA A 115 0.17 -8.72 -13.32
CA ALA A 115 0.74 -8.53 -12.01
C ALA A 115 -0.36 -8.35 -10.95
N THR A 116 0.02 -8.36 -9.68
CA THR A 116 -0.84 -7.94 -8.56
C THR A 116 -0.18 -6.80 -7.82
N LEU A 117 -0.87 -5.66 -7.73
CA LEU A 117 -0.43 -4.56 -6.88
C LEU A 117 -0.89 -4.78 -5.44
N LEU A 118 0.00 -4.52 -4.49
CA LEU A 118 -0.23 -4.64 -3.06
C LEU A 118 -0.01 -3.27 -2.40
N PHE A 119 -1.06 -2.45 -2.37
CA PHE A 119 -1.02 -1.11 -1.77
C PHE A 119 -0.97 -1.19 -0.25
N ILE A 120 -0.04 -0.49 0.37
CA ILE A 120 0.07 -0.35 1.83
C ILE A 120 0.74 0.98 2.19
N PRO A 121 0.24 1.75 3.17
CA PRO A 121 0.92 2.94 3.66
C PRO A 121 2.27 2.65 4.28
N GLY A 122 3.27 3.47 3.95
CA GLY A 122 4.53 3.54 4.70
C GLY A 122 4.34 4.27 6.02
N ALA A 123 5.31 4.18 6.93
CA ALA A 123 5.29 4.93 8.19
C ALA A 123 5.27 6.44 7.92
N LEU A 124 4.23 7.14 8.39
CA LEU A 124 4.09 8.59 8.22
C LEU A 124 4.69 9.32 9.41
N LEU A 125 5.91 9.87 9.23
CA LEU A 125 6.70 10.53 10.27
C LEU A 125 6.90 12.03 10.00
N ARG A 126 6.14 12.59 9.05
CA ARG A 126 6.11 14.01 8.71
C ARG A 126 4.69 14.54 8.78
N ASN A 127 4.55 15.75 9.33
CA ASN A 127 3.30 16.52 9.23
C ASN A 127 3.64 17.99 8.94
N GLY A 128 3.13 18.50 7.81
CA GLY A 128 3.37 19.88 7.36
C GLY A 128 2.52 20.93 8.06
N THR A 129 1.53 20.51 8.87
CA THR A 129 0.67 21.44 9.64
C THR A 129 1.18 21.73 11.04
N GLY A 130 2.30 21.10 11.44
CA GLY A 130 2.84 21.20 12.80
C GLY A 130 2.18 20.28 13.83
N ASN A 131 1.21 19.46 13.40
CA ASN A 131 0.61 18.43 14.25
C ASN A 131 1.48 17.16 14.30
N THR A 132 1.18 16.26 15.24
CA THR A 132 1.87 14.97 15.35
C THR A 132 1.58 14.14 14.08
N PRO A 133 2.62 13.60 13.41
CA PRO A 133 2.43 12.68 12.30
C PRO A 133 1.70 11.39 12.73
N ALA A 134 0.99 10.75 11.82
CA ALA A 134 0.10 9.62 12.12
C ALA A 134 0.78 8.47 12.89
N ASP A 135 2.00 8.10 12.50
CA ASP A 135 2.68 6.95 13.10
C ASP A 135 3.75 7.36 14.14
N TRP A 136 3.95 8.66 14.35
CA TRP A 136 5.02 9.19 15.23
C TRP A 136 4.99 8.62 16.65
N ALA A 137 3.83 8.70 17.30
CA ALA A 137 3.68 8.25 18.68
C ALA A 137 3.88 6.74 18.85
N GLU A 138 3.60 5.97 17.80
CA GLU A 138 3.75 4.52 17.80
C GLU A 138 5.22 4.11 17.65
N VAL A 139 5.95 4.71 16.72
CA VAL A 139 7.29 4.23 16.33
C VAL A 139 8.44 5.08 16.85
N THR A 140 8.19 6.10 17.68
CA THR A 140 9.28 6.92 18.26
C THR A 140 9.23 6.96 19.79
N ARG A 141 10.41 7.09 20.39
CA ARG A 141 10.59 7.34 21.83
C ARG A 141 11.62 8.46 22.00
N ASN A 142 11.23 9.52 22.72
CA ASN A 142 12.07 10.69 22.93
C ASN A 142 12.65 11.29 21.62
N GLY A 143 11.83 11.36 20.58
CA GLY A 143 12.22 11.91 19.28
C GLY A 143 13.18 11.03 18.45
N ARG A 144 13.43 9.79 18.86
CA ARG A 144 14.23 8.81 18.15
C ARG A 144 13.36 7.66 17.67
N LEU A 145 13.71 7.06 16.55
CA LEU A 145 13.05 5.85 16.06
C LEU A 145 13.26 4.72 17.07
N ASP A 146 12.16 4.07 17.47
CA ASP A 146 12.17 2.85 18.27
C ASP A 146 12.19 1.65 17.31
N PRO A 147 13.30 0.92 17.18
CA PRO A 147 13.42 -0.16 16.21
C PRO A 147 12.41 -1.28 16.43
N VAL A 148 12.06 -1.59 17.67
CA VAL A 148 11.11 -2.67 18.01
C VAL A 148 9.69 -2.27 17.60
N ALA A 149 9.28 -1.05 17.93
CA ALA A 149 7.98 -0.54 17.54
C ALA A 149 7.86 -0.36 16.02
N TYR A 150 8.91 0.07 15.35
CA TYR A 150 8.96 0.20 13.90
C TYR A 150 8.86 -1.18 13.21
N GLN A 151 9.53 -2.20 13.74
CA GLN A 151 9.41 -3.59 13.27
C GLN A 151 7.98 -4.11 13.44
N ALA A 152 7.37 -3.90 14.60
CA ALA A 152 5.99 -4.32 14.88
C ALA A 152 4.99 -3.65 13.93
N LEU A 153 5.15 -2.35 13.63
CA LEU A 153 4.33 -1.65 12.65
C LEU A 153 4.45 -2.29 11.26
N TYR A 154 5.66 -2.56 10.78
CA TYR A 154 5.83 -3.15 9.46
C TYR A 154 5.46 -4.65 9.41
N GLU A 155 5.61 -5.40 10.50
CA GLU A 155 5.07 -6.76 10.60
C GLU A 155 3.55 -6.73 10.40
N ARG A 156 2.84 -5.86 11.11
CA ARG A 156 1.39 -5.68 11.02
C ARG A 156 0.92 -5.24 9.63
N ARG A 157 1.70 -4.39 8.94
CA ARG A 157 1.36 -3.89 7.60
C ARG A 157 1.73 -4.86 6.48
N LEU A 158 2.89 -5.53 6.53
CA LEU A 158 3.42 -6.32 5.42
C LEU A 158 3.07 -7.81 5.48
N LEU A 159 2.94 -8.39 6.67
CA LEU A 159 2.64 -9.82 6.79
C LEU A 159 1.33 -10.22 6.08
N PRO A 160 0.22 -9.46 6.18
CA PRO A 160 -0.99 -9.77 5.41
C PRO A 160 -0.78 -9.79 3.90
N LEU A 161 0.07 -8.91 3.37
CA LEU A 161 0.38 -8.82 1.95
C LEU A 161 1.17 -10.05 1.48
N PHE A 162 2.17 -10.44 2.25
CA PHE A 162 3.01 -11.61 1.93
C PHE A 162 2.22 -12.92 2.02
N LEU A 163 1.35 -13.05 3.03
CA LEU A 163 0.45 -14.19 3.15
C LEU A 163 -0.55 -14.24 1.99
N TYR A 164 -1.10 -13.11 1.59
CA TYR A 164 -1.99 -13.01 0.44
C TYR A 164 -1.27 -13.46 -0.85
N ALA A 165 -0.07 -12.95 -1.12
CA ALA A 165 0.72 -13.35 -2.28
C ALA A 165 1.04 -14.86 -2.25
N ASN A 166 1.39 -15.40 -1.08
CA ASN A 166 1.63 -16.83 -0.88
C ASN A 166 0.40 -17.67 -1.19
N GLU A 167 -0.78 -17.28 -0.68
CA GLU A 167 -2.04 -18.01 -0.90
C GLU A 167 -2.49 -17.95 -2.37
N GLN A 168 -2.36 -16.79 -3.03
CA GLN A 168 -2.70 -16.66 -4.44
C GLN A 168 -1.78 -17.52 -5.30
N SER A 169 -0.47 -17.49 -5.04
CA SER A 169 0.48 -18.33 -5.75
C SER A 169 0.23 -19.83 -5.54
N ALA A 170 -0.15 -20.23 -4.32
CA ALA A 170 -0.55 -21.60 -4.03
C ALA A 170 -1.77 -22.05 -4.86
N ARG A 171 -2.80 -21.20 -4.96
CA ARG A 171 -4.02 -21.50 -5.74
C ARG A 171 -3.73 -21.65 -7.23
N GLU A 172 -2.81 -20.86 -7.75
CA GLU A 172 -2.42 -20.88 -9.16
C GLU A 172 -1.30 -21.88 -9.46
N GLN A 173 -0.87 -22.64 -8.47
CA GLN A 173 0.25 -23.59 -8.57
C GLN A 173 1.55 -22.93 -9.08
N ARG A 174 1.78 -21.68 -8.67
CA ARG A 174 2.93 -20.85 -9.02
C ARG A 174 3.71 -20.44 -7.79
N LYS A 175 4.76 -19.65 -8.00
CA LYS A 175 5.51 -18.97 -6.95
C LYS A 175 5.28 -17.46 -7.03
N ALA A 176 5.48 -16.76 -5.92
CA ALA A 176 5.47 -15.30 -5.90
C ALA A 176 6.88 -14.74 -6.02
N LEU A 177 7.06 -13.76 -6.90
CA LEU A 177 8.12 -12.78 -6.84
C LEU A 177 7.50 -11.47 -6.35
N ILE A 178 7.98 -10.93 -5.23
CA ILE A 178 7.44 -9.72 -4.63
C ILE A 178 8.46 -8.60 -4.74
N THR A 179 8.15 -7.52 -5.47
CA THR A 179 8.95 -6.29 -5.44
C THR A 179 8.43 -5.37 -4.34
N LEU A 180 9.33 -4.69 -3.64
CA LEU A 180 9.01 -3.84 -2.49
C LEU A 180 9.84 -2.57 -2.52
N PRO A 181 9.22 -1.37 -2.56
CA PRO A 181 9.92 -0.09 -2.50
C PRO A 181 10.30 0.29 -1.07
N GLY A 182 11.05 1.36 -0.92
CA GLY A 182 11.33 2.00 0.36
C GLY A 182 10.08 2.66 0.95
N LEU A 183 9.20 1.87 1.58
CA LEU A 183 7.96 2.35 2.19
C LEU A 183 8.22 3.39 3.28
N GLY A 184 7.65 4.59 3.12
CA GLY A 184 7.83 5.69 4.07
C GLY A 184 9.20 6.36 4.03
N CYS A 185 10.14 5.90 3.18
CA CYS A 185 11.52 6.41 3.15
C CYS A 185 11.68 7.76 2.45
N GLY A 186 10.69 8.17 1.65
CA GLY A 186 10.67 9.43 0.91
C GLY A 186 10.01 10.58 1.69
N GLN A 187 8.92 11.11 1.14
CA GLN A 187 8.19 12.26 1.69
C GLN A 187 7.68 12.06 3.13
N PHE A 188 7.44 10.81 3.52
CA PHE A 188 6.95 10.47 4.86
C PHE A 188 8.02 10.43 5.93
N ALA A 189 9.30 10.35 5.56
CA ALA A 189 10.40 10.10 6.51
C ALA A 189 10.62 11.22 7.53
N GLY A 190 10.27 12.47 7.18
CA GLY A 190 10.47 13.60 8.07
C GLY A 190 11.93 13.73 8.54
N PRO A 191 12.19 13.82 9.85
CA PRO A 191 13.54 13.97 10.38
C PRO A 191 14.42 12.71 10.24
N PHE A 192 13.85 11.58 9.82
CA PHE A 192 14.55 10.31 9.61
C PHE A 192 14.91 10.05 8.14
N ALA A 193 14.79 11.05 7.27
CA ALA A 193 15.18 10.94 5.86
C ALA A 193 16.63 10.44 5.72
N GLY A 194 16.86 9.46 4.84
CA GLY A 194 18.16 8.82 4.64
C GLY A 194 18.50 7.73 5.66
N GLN A 195 17.58 7.38 6.57
CA GLN A 195 17.79 6.36 7.60
C GLN A 195 16.77 5.21 7.53
N LEU A 196 15.59 5.48 6.95
CA LEU A 196 14.47 4.55 7.01
C LEU A 196 14.64 3.36 6.08
N GLY A 197 15.41 3.46 5.00
CA GLY A 197 15.70 2.32 4.13
C GLY A 197 16.46 1.22 4.88
N ALA A 198 17.45 1.59 5.68
CA ALA A 198 18.17 0.65 6.55
C ALA A 198 17.29 0.11 7.69
N ALA A 199 16.46 0.96 8.29
CA ALA A 199 15.52 0.54 9.36
C ALA A 199 14.47 -0.44 8.81
N LEU A 200 13.93 -0.19 7.62
CA LEU A 200 12.98 -1.09 6.96
C LEU A 200 13.65 -2.41 6.56
N ASN A 201 14.90 -2.36 6.06
CA ASN A 201 15.69 -3.59 5.81
C ASN A 201 15.81 -4.46 7.08
N ALA A 202 16.14 -3.84 8.21
CA ALA A 202 16.23 -4.55 9.48
C ALA A 202 14.87 -5.14 9.90
N ALA A 203 13.78 -4.37 9.76
CA ALA A 203 12.44 -4.83 10.06
C ALA A 203 12.01 -6.01 9.17
N LEU A 204 12.31 -5.96 7.86
CA LEU A 204 12.03 -7.04 6.91
C LEU A 204 12.80 -8.33 7.26
N LYS A 205 14.08 -8.24 7.66
CA LYS A 205 14.85 -9.40 8.09
C LYS A 205 14.23 -10.07 9.30
N VAL A 206 13.84 -9.32 10.32
CA VAL A 206 13.16 -9.86 11.51
C VAL A 206 11.80 -10.48 11.15
N LEU A 207 11.02 -9.83 10.30
CA LEU A 207 9.75 -10.37 9.81
C LEU A 207 9.96 -11.70 9.09
N LEU A 208 10.96 -11.79 8.20
CA LEU A 208 11.24 -13.02 7.44
C LEU A 208 11.83 -14.11 8.30
N GLU A 209 12.71 -13.80 9.24
CA GLU A 209 13.21 -14.77 10.22
C GLU A 209 12.07 -15.43 11.00
N LYS A 210 11.06 -14.64 11.37
CA LYS A 210 9.89 -15.10 12.13
C LYS A 210 8.88 -15.87 11.27
N HIS A 211 8.64 -15.45 10.02
CA HIS A 211 7.47 -15.88 9.23
C HIS A 211 7.79 -16.56 7.90
N ALA A 212 9.05 -16.65 7.44
CA ALA A 212 9.35 -17.24 6.12
C ALA A 212 8.86 -18.70 5.99
N HIS A 213 8.83 -19.46 7.08
CA HIS A 213 8.29 -20.83 7.08
C HIS A 213 6.81 -20.91 6.71
N ARG A 214 6.05 -19.80 6.83
CA ARG A 214 4.63 -19.67 6.45
C ARG A 214 4.45 -19.25 4.99
N LEU A 215 5.54 -18.99 4.26
CA LEU A 215 5.55 -18.43 2.92
C LEU A 215 6.15 -19.40 1.86
N PRO A 216 5.77 -20.71 1.85
CA PRO A 216 6.40 -21.71 0.98
C PRO A 216 6.21 -21.45 -0.51
N HIS A 217 5.24 -20.60 -0.91
CA HIS A 217 5.01 -20.20 -2.30
C HIS A 217 5.58 -18.83 -2.65
N VAL A 218 6.28 -18.16 -1.72
CA VAL A 218 7.07 -16.96 -2.03
C VAL A 218 8.51 -17.42 -2.33
N GLN A 219 8.97 -17.19 -3.56
CA GLN A 219 10.33 -17.58 -3.98
C GLN A 219 11.33 -16.48 -3.71
N VAL A 220 10.94 -15.21 -3.97
CA VAL A 220 11.83 -14.08 -3.74
C VAL A 220 11.06 -12.83 -3.31
N ILE A 221 11.66 -12.07 -2.38
CA ILE A 221 11.30 -10.70 -2.05
C ILE A 221 12.46 -9.81 -2.47
N TYR A 222 12.19 -8.91 -3.41
CA TYR A 222 13.14 -7.97 -4.01
C TYR A 222 12.89 -6.58 -3.44
N TYR A 223 13.69 -6.18 -2.45
CA TYR A 223 13.58 -4.89 -1.77
C TYR A 223 14.45 -3.84 -2.44
N ASP A 224 13.83 -2.77 -2.90
CA ASP A 224 14.47 -1.61 -3.48
C ASP A 224 14.35 -0.37 -2.56
N PRO A 225 15.35 -0.07 -1.73
CA PRO A 225 15.40 1.16 -0.93
C PRO A 225 15.89 2.37 -1.75
N PHE A 226 15.80 2.35 -3.06
CA PHE A 226 16.24 3.35 -4.03
C PHE A 226 17.75 3.62 -3.98
N ARG A 227 18.25 4.34 -2.99
CA ARG A 227 19.68 4.68 -2.84
C ARG A 227 20.28 4.26 -1.50
N GLU A 228 19.44 3.84 -0.57
CA GLU A 228 19.89 3.47 0.77
C GLU A 228 20.31 2.00 0.82
N GLY A 229 21.33 1.68 1.60
CA GLY A 229 21.82 0.32 1.75
C GLY A 229 22.78 -0.13 0.63
N GLN A 230 23.02 -1.42 0.53
CA GLN A 230 23.88 -2.07 -0.45
C GLN A 230 23.22 -3.33 -1.00
N ASN A 231 23.70 -3.82 -2.14
CA ASN A 231 23.28 -5.12 -2.67
C ASN A 231 23.57 -6.22 -1.65
N GLU A 232 22.51 -6.93 -1.25
CA GLU A 232 22.56 -7.99 -0.24
C GLU A 232 21.63 -9.14 -0.62
N ARG A 233 21.98 -10.38 -0.25
CA ARG A 233 21.12 -11.55 -0.35
C ARG A 233 21.14 -12.32 0.96
N THR A 234 19.98 -12.71 1.44
CA THR A 234 19.79 -13.59 2.60
C THR A 234 18.71 -14.62 2.24
N ASP A 235 18.99 -15.90 2.45
CA ASP A 235 18.05 -16.95 2.14
C ASP A 235 17.41 -17.46 3.46
N TYR A 236 16.09 -17.56 3.47
CA TYR A 236 15.26 -18.10 4.56
C TYR A 236 14.58 -19.39 4.08
N GLY A 237 15.31 -20.52 4.16
CA GLY A 237 14.88 -21.77 3.53
C GLY A 237 14.81 -21.64 2.01
N SER A 238 13.61 -21.80 1.43
CA SER A 238 13.41 -21.66 -0.03
C SER A 238 13.10 -20.22 -0.48
N LEU A 239 12.90 -19.28 0.46
CA LEU A 239 12.64 -17.88 0.17
C LEU A 239 13.96 -17.11 0.10
N SER A 240 14.23 -16.43 -1.01
CA SER A 240 15.38 -15.54 -1.17
C SER A 240 14.95 -14.09 -0.90
N TYR A 241 15.58 -13.43 0.06
CA TYR A 241 15.43 -11.98 0.30
C TYR A 241 16.62 -11.25 -0.31
N ARG A 242 16.33 -10.23 -1.13
CA ARG A 242 17.34 -9.47 -1.87
C ARG A 242 17.13 -7.98 -1.67
N VAL A 243 18.17 -7.33 -1.15
CA VAL A 243 18.26 -5.85 -1.16
C VAL A 243 18.95 -5.43 -2.43
N ARG A 244 18.29 -4.65 -3.27
CA ARG A 244 18.79 -4.20 -4.58
C ARG A 244 18.40 -2.73 -4.79
N PRO A 245 19.17 -1.78 -4.18
CA PRO A 245 18.91 -0.36 -4.39
C PRO A 245 18.98 -0.02 -5.88
N LEU A 246 17.95 0.63 -6.39
CA LEU A 246 17.83 0.93 -7.83
C LEU A 246 19.06 1.66 -8.36
N THR A 247 19.60 2.64 -7.61
CA THR A 247 20.75 3.45 -8.01
C THR A 247 22.11 2.79 -7.82
N GLN A 248 22.15 1.50 -7.51
CA GLN A 248 23.39 0.73 -7.27
C GLN A 248 23.54 -0.42 -8.25
N GLY A 249 23.44 -0.13 -9.54
CA GLY A 249 23.60 -1.09 -10.63
C GLY A 249 22.35 -1.91 -10.89
N ASN A 250 21.18 -1.46 -10.41
CA ASN A 250 19.89 -2.12 -10.61
C ASN A 250 18.88 -1.25 -11.39
N GLU A 251 19.33 -0.21 -12.07
CA GLU A 251 18.51 0.78 -12.79
C GLU A 251 17.63 0.15 -13.88
N ASN A 252 18.03 -1.03 -14.36
CA ASN A 252 17.29 -1.80 -15.34
C ASN A 252 16.25 -2.75 -14.73
N LYS A 253 16.07 -2.74 -13.40
CA LYS A 253 15.16 -3.62 -12.65
C LYS A 253 14.14 -2.81 -11.82
N PRO A 254 13.39 -1.88 -12.43
CA PRO A 254 12.28 -1.23 -11.73
C PRO A 254 11.20 -2.26 -11.37
N GLN A 255 10.19 -1.84 -10.61
CA GLN A 255 9.35 -2.77 -9.85
C GLN A 255 8.25 -3.48 -10.64
N LEU A 256 8.00 -3.10 -11.90
CA LEU A 256 7.00 -3.73 -12.78
C LEU A 256 7.64 -4.36 -14.02
N CYS A 257 8.76 -5.06 -13.84
CA CYS A 257 9.42 -5.80 -14.92
C CYS A 257 8.90 -7.25 -15.01
N GLU A 258 9.15 -7.87 -16.17
CA GLU A 258 9.03 -9.32 -16.28
C GLU A 258 9.90 -10.02 -15.22
N VAL A 259 9.40 -11.11 -14.65
CA VAL A 259 10.06 -11.81 -13.52
C VAL A 259 11.48 -12.27 -13.85
N SER A 260 11.75 -12.64 -15.10
CA SER A 260 13.08 -13.00 -15.60
C SER A 260 14.09 -11.86 -15.49
N ARG A 261 13.65 -10.60 -15.48
CA ARG A 261 14.55 -9.44 -15.33
C ARG A 261 15.22 -9.40 -13.95
N TYR A 262 14.60 -9.98 -12.93
CA TYR A 262 15.13 -10.04 -11.57
C TYR A 262 16.05 -11.22 -11.32
N GLU A 263 16.21 -12.14 -12.28
CA GLU A 263 17.10 -13.29 -12.18
C GLU A 263 18.56 -12.87 -12.07
N GLU A 264 19.30 -13.60 -11.25
CA GLU A 264 20.73 -13.57 -11.09
C GLU A 264 21.29 -14.96 -11.43
N ALA A 265 22.60 -15.10 -11.47
CA ALA A 265 23.22 -16.39 -11.83
C ALA A 265 22.71 -17.55 -10.96
N GLY A 266 22.14 -18.55 -11.59
CA GLY A 266 21.58 -19.74 -10.94
C GLY A 266 20.10 -19.64 -10.55
N ASP A 267 19.41 -18.53 -10.84
CA ASP A 267 17.98 -18.40 -10.61
C ASP A 267 17.15 -18.95 -11.78
N ASP A 268 15.94 -19.38 -11.45
CA ASP A 268 14.85 -19.62 -12.40
C ASP A 268 13.55 -19.10 -11.79
N PHE A 269 13.03 -18.00 -12.35
CA PHE A 269 11.77 -17.40 -11.94
C PHE A 269 10.64 -17.64 -12.96
N SER A 270 10.84 -18.58 -13.89
CA SER A 270 9.85 -18.90 -14.94
C SER A 270 8.47 -19.30 -14.38
N GLN A 271 8.45 -19.87 -13.17
CA GLN A 271 7.23 -20.25 -12.47
C GLN A 271 6.69 -19.14 -11.53
N CYS A 272 7.34 -17.98 -11.50
CA CYS A 272 6.90 -16.88 -10.67
C CYS A 272 5.82 -16.04 -11.37
N GLN A 273 4.96 -15.47 -10.56
CA GLN A 273 4.09 -14.34 -10.89
C GLN A 273 4.51 -13.11 -10.10
N LEU A 274 4.29 -11.95 -10.69
CA LEU A 274 4.72 -10.68 -10.12
C LEU A 274 3.67 -10.14 -9.15
N PHE A 275 4.13 -9.87 -7.92
CA PHE A 275 3.45 -9.00 -6.96
C PHE A 275 4.31 -7.76 -6.75
N SER A 276 3.71 -6.59 -6.78
CA SER A 276 4.43 -5.34 -6.53
C SER A 276 3.80 -4.60 -5.37
N VAL A 277 4.54 -4.47 -4.27
CA VAL A 277 4.12 -3.64 -3.15
C VAL A 277 4.18 -2.18 -3.58
N VAL A 278 3.15 -1.43 -3.21
CA VAL A 278 2.98 -0.02 -3.57
C VAL A 278 3.03 0.83 -2.32
N ALA A 279 3.94 1.78 -2.28
CA ALA A 279 4.00 2.77 -1.20
C ALA A 279 2.83 3.75 -1.34
N TRP A 280 1.80 3.50 -0.55
CA TRP A 280 0.54 4.24 -0.51
C TRP A 280 0.50 5.21 0.67
N ASP A 281 -0.63 5.90 0.84
CA ASP A 281 -0.90 6.83 1.94
C ASP A 281 -2.11 6.44 2.80
N HIS A 282 -2.28 7.17 3.91
CA HIS A 282 -3.33 6.90 4.91
C HIS A 282 -4.71 7.38 4.48
N VAL A 283 -4.83 8.35 3.59
CA VAL A 283 -6.02 9.22 3.49
C VAL A 283 -6.62 9.35 2.09
N SER A 284 -5.94 8.89 1.04
CA SER A 284 -6.47 8.90 -0.33
C SER A 284 -6.80 7.50 -0.86
N TRP A 285 -7.47 7.46 -2.01
CA TRP A 285 -7.62 6.25 -2.79
C TRP A 285 -6.26 5.78 -3.33
N PRO A 286 -6.08 4.46 -3.61
CA PRO A 286 -4.89 3.97 -4.29
C PRO A 286 -4.65 4.71 -5.62
N GLY A 287 -3.41 5.14 -5.87
CA GLY A 287 -3.05 5.86 -7.08
C GLY A 287 -3.11 7.38 -6.98
N ASN A 288 -3.07 7.92 -5.78
CA ASN A 288 -3.22 9.33 -5.39
C ASN A 288 -2.85 10.36 -6.48
N ASP A 289 -1.57 10.53 -6.85
CA ASP A 289 -1.16 11.59 -7.76
C ASP A 289 -1.42 11.28 -9.25
N SER A 290 -1.68 10.03 -9.63
CA SER A 290 -2.07 9.70 -11.01
C SER A 290 -3.41 10.34 -11.38
N TYR A 291 -4.28 10.60 -10.41
CA TYR A 291 -5.54 11.31 -10.63
C TYR A 291 -5.32 12.75 -11.15
N GLY A 292 -4.21 13.37 -10.81
CA GLY A 292 -3.79 14.67 -11.34
C GLY A 292 -2.92 14.58 -12.60
N GLY A 293 -2.72 13.37 -13.16
CA GLY A 293 -1.87 13.15 -14.33
C GLY A 293 -0.37 13.15 -14.01
N SER A 294 0.01 12.83 -12.78
CA SER A 294 1.39 12.82 -12.30
C SER A 294 1.92 11.39 -12.08
N ARG A 295 3.25 11.26 -12.14
CA ARG A 295 4.01 10.04 -11.80
C ARG A 295 5.08 10.35 -10.74
N CYS A 296 4.75 11.20 -9.76
CA CYS A 296 5.72 11.66 -8.76
C CYS A 296 5.87 10.72 -7.57
N THR A 297 4.78 10.07 -7.15
CA THR A 297 4.79 9.12 -6.04
C THR A 297 4.79 7.68 -6.54
N ASP A 298 5.14 6.73 -5.70
CA ASP A 298 5.19 5.31 -6.08
C ASP A 298 3.79 4.77 -6.43
N ASP A 299 2.75 5.15 -5.67
CA ASP A 299 1.39 4.74 -5.97
C ASP A 299 0.86 5.38 -7.25
N GLY A 300 1.16 6.65 -7.49
CA GLY A 300 0.84 7.34 -8.74
C GLY A 300 1.50 6.71 -9.95
N VAL A 301 2.80 6.38 -9.84
CA VAL A 301 3.53 5.66 -10.89
C VAL A 301 2.86 4.34 -11.24
N LYS A 302 2.57 3.52 -10.23
CA LYS A 302 2.01 2.18 -10.46
C LYS A 302 0.56 2.23 -10.95
N ALA A 303 -0.23 3.19 -10.47
CA ALA A 303 -1.57 3.40 -11.00
C ALA A 303 -1.55 3.94 -12.45
N ALA A 304 -0.58 4.79 -12.80
CA ALA A 304 -0.41 5.27 -14.15
C ALA A 304 0.07 4.17 -15.11
N ALA A 305 0.94 3.28 -14.64
CA ALA A 305 1.53 2.19 -15.41
C ALA A 305 0.61 0.98 -15.61
N THR A 306 -0.51 0.89 -14.88
CA THR A 306 -1.37 -0.29 -14.83
C THR A 306 -2.85 0.06 -14.97
N ASP A 307 -3.67 -0.94 -15.21
CA ASP A 307 -5.13 -0.82 -15.19
C ASP A 307 -5.74 -0.97 -13.77
N SER A 308 -5.00 -0.63 -12.72
CA SER A 308 -5.46 -0.77 -11.32
C SER A 308 -6.78 -0.06 -11.05
N MET A 309 -7.03 1.07 -11.71
CA MET A 309 -8.32 1.78 -11.59
C MET A 309 -9.49 0.97 -12.13
N ARG A 310 -9.29 0.12 -13.16
CA ARG A 310 -10.31 -0.85 -13.59
C ARG A 310 -10.62 -1.86 -12.49
N GLY A 311 -9.57 -2.37 -11.83
CA GLY A 311 -9.75 -3.29 -10.70
C GLY A 311 -10.52 -2.64 -9.53
N LEU A 312 -10.22 -1.39 -9.20
CA LEU A 312 -10.83 -0.66 -8.08
C LEU A 312 -12.26 -0.18 -8.39
N THR A 313 -12.54 0.27 -9.61
CA THR A 313 -13.81 0.89 -9.99
C THR A 313 -14.76 -0.05 -10.73
N GLY A 314 -14.23 -1.08 -11.36
CA GLY A 314 -14.96 -1.93 -12.31
C GLY A 314 -15.14 -1.30 -13.68
N ILE A 315 -14.58 -0.11 -13.93
CA ILE A 315 -14.69 0.66 -15.17
C ILE A 315 -13.37 0.60 -15.92
N ALA A 316 -13.40 0.15 -17.18
CA ALA A 316 -12.21 0.10 -18.02
C ALA A 316 -11.83 1.50 -18.50
N GLY A 317 -10.53 1.75 -18.58
CA GLY A 317 -9.94 2.92 -19.18
C GLY A 317 -9.00 2.51 -20.33
N ASP A 318 -8.18 3.46 -20.78
CA ASP A 318 -7.21 3.27 -21.85
C ASP A 318 -5.82 3.77 -21.45
N TYR A 319 -4.79 3.01 -21.78
CA TYR A 319 -3.40 3.42 -21.57
C TYR A 319 -2.92 4.29 -22.73
N ASP A 320 -2.46 5.50 -22.38
CA ASP A 320 -1.82 6.44 -23.32
C ASP A 320 -0.29 6.19 -23.34
N PRO A 321 0.25 5.60 -24.42
CA PRO A 321 1.68 5.30 -24.51
C PRO A 321 2.57 6.54 -24.72
N ILE A 322 1.99 7.72 -25.00
CA ILE A 322 2.74 8.97 -25.14
C ILE A 322 2.91 9.64 -23.80
N ARG A 323 1.85 9.67 -22.99
CA ARG A 323 1.84 10.26 -21.65
C ARG A 323 2.23 9.28 -20.56
N HIS A 324 2.27 7.99 -20.87
CA HIS A 324 2.48 6.90 -19.92
C HIS A 324 1.46 6.92 -18.76
N LEU A 325 0.19 7.08 -19.11
CA LEU A 325 -0.91 7.20 -18.14
C LEU A 325 -2.08 6.29 -18.53
N TYR A 326 -2.62 5.59 -17.55
CA TYR A 326 -3.90 4.89 -17.68
C TYR A 326 -5.05 5.86 -17.40
N ASN A 327 -5.79 6.24 -18.44
CA ASN A 327 -6.82 7.28 -18.39
C ASN A 327 -8.22 6.68 -18.23
N PRO A 328 -9.17 7.40 -17.57
CA PRO A 328 -10.58 7.01 -17.55
C PRO A 328 -11.20 7.13 -18.95
N PRO A 329 -12.36 6.46 -19.18
CA PRO A 329 -13.10 6.65 -20.44
C PRO A 329 -13.71 8.04 -20.53
N ALA A 330 -13.96 8.52 -21.74
CA ALA A 330 -14.73 9.74 -21.96
C ALA A 330 -16.13 9.63 -21.31
N PRO A 331 -16.70 10.76 -20.77
CA PRO A 331 -16.24 12.13 -20.89
C PRO A 331 -15.26 12.60 -19.76
N TYR A 332 -14.82 11.71 -18.89
CA TYR A 332 -14.03 12.10 -17.71
C TYR A 332 -12.59 12.46 -18.08
N ARG A 333 -12.07 13.54 -17.50
CA ARG A 333 -10.71 14.02 -17.71
C ARG A 333 -9.69 13.30 -16.84
N ASN A 334 -10.12 12.78 -15.68
CA ASN A 334 -9.30 12.07 -14.72
C ASN A 334 -10.14 11.11 -13.86
N TRP A 335 -9.49 10.20 -13.17
CA TRP A 335 -10.17 9.22 -12.33
C TRP A 335 -10.87 9.83 -11.11
N ALA A 336 -10.42 10.99 -10.60
CA ALA A 336 -11.09 11.64 -9.49
C ALA A 336 -12.50 12.12 -9.88
N GLU A 337 -12.65 12.71 -11.07
CA GLU A 337 -13.96 13.11 -11.61
C GLU A 337 -14.89 11.90 -11.73
N LEU A 338 -14.40 10.80 -12.31
CA LEU A 338 -15.19 9.57 -12.46
C LEU A 338 -15.65 9.01 -11.11
N VAL A 339 -14.71 8.87 -10.16
CA VAL A 339 -15.02 8.32 -8.83
C VAL A 339 -16.04 9.19 -8.09
N GLN A 340 -15.92 10.52 -8.19
CA GLN A 340 -16.82 11.47 -7.54
C GLN A 340 -18.20 11.48 -8.20
N ASP A 341 -18.26 11.57 -9.52
CA ASP A 341 -19.52 11.61 -10.28
C ASP A 341 -20.33 10.32 -10.10
N GLN A 342 -19.66 9.17 -10.22
CA GLN A 342 -20.28 7.86 -10.03
C GLN A 342 -20.46 7.48 -8.54
N ARG A 343 -20.02 8.33 -7.60
CA ARG A 343 -20.08 8.10 -6.15
C ARG A 343 -19.51 6.75 -5.75
N LEU A 344 -18.43 6.35 -6.38
CA LEU A 344 -17.78 5.06 -6.12
C LEU A 344 -17.17 5.05 -4.73
N ARG A 345 -17.19 3.87 -4.10
CA ARG A 345 -16.61 3.63 -2.77
C ARG A 345 -15.92 2.28 -2.76
N LEU A 346 -14.87 2.17 -1.99
CA LEU A 346 -14.24 0.87 -1.70
C LEU A 346 -15.18 0.08 -0.79
N LYS A 347 -15.57 -1.13 -1.22
CA LYS A 347 -16.48 -2.02 -0.53
C LYS A 347 -15.71 -3.03 0.30
N VAL A 348 -16.14 -3.23 1.54
CA VAL A 348 -15.55 -4.18 2.48
C VAL A 348 -16.23 -5.54 2.39
N ALA A 349 -17.57 -5.55 2.32
CA ALA A 349 -18.33 -6.78 2.28
C ALA A 349 -17.93 -7.70 1.12
N GLY A 350 -17.48 -8.90 1.45
CA GLY A 350 -16.98 -9.91 0.51
C GLY A 350 -15.54 -9.68 0.00
N ASN A 351 -14.91 -8.55 0.35
CA ASN A 351 -13.55 -8.20 -0.08
C ASN A 351 -12.53 -8.19 1.07
N LEU A 352 -12.98 -8.32 2.32
CA LEU A 352 -12.08 -8.29 3.47
C LEU A 352 -11.39 -9.64 3.68
N ARG A 353 -10.08 -9.58 3.84
CA ARG A 353 -9.23 -10.69 4.25
C ARG A 353 -8.44 -10.28 5.50
N VAL A 354 -8.57 -11.07 6.57
CA VAL A 354 -7.79 -10.89 7.79
C VAL A 354 -6.72 -11.97 7.82
N LEU A 355 -5.46 -11.57 7.71
CA LEU A 355 -4.31 -12.45 7.53
C LEU A 355 -3.21 -12.08 8.53
N GLY A 356 -2.55 -13.06 9.14
CA GLY A 356 -1.43 -12.81 10.06
C GLY A 356 -1.53 -13.54 11.41
N ALA A 357 -2.67 -14.22 11.69
CA ALA A 357 -2.81 -15.02 12.91
C ALA A 357 -1.91 -16.26 12.90
#